data_0a32ec7618cdbbf5e9169446ba776c1d
#
_entry.id   0a32ec7618cdbbf5e9169446ba776c1d
#
_cell.length_a   1.000
_cell.length_b   1.000
_cell.length_c   1.000
_cell.angle_alpha   90.00
_cell.angle_beta   90.00
_cell.angle_gamma   90.00
#
_symmetry.space_group_name_H-M   'P 1'
#
loop_
_entity.id
_entity.type
_entity.pdbx_description
1 polymer ?
#
loop_
_entity_poly.entity_id
_entity_poly.type
_entity_poly.pdbx_seq_one_letter_code
_entity_poly.pdbx_strand_id
1 'polypeptide(L)'
;MKNPLWKRLPKELAADLGKYLVIFLFMILSIGFVSGFLVAGKSMIATYDESFDKYNIENGNFEYKDEASSEVKRAIEDEGVKLYENYYYEKIVEKDGDESTLRIFKNRTDVDKVCLMKGAFPTAEDEIAIDRMYAENNGIKVGDDLSVDGQTYKVSGFVALSDYSTLFQNNNDTMFDSVLFGVAIVTDERFESFDKGLMHYSYAWIYDEKAEKDVSDDLARVISQYGEVEKFIPRYTNQAINFTGEDMGSDSIMVETLLYIIIVIMAFIFAITINNTIVKEAGTIGTLRASGYTRGELL
;
A
#
# COMPACT_ATOMS: atom_id res chain seq x y z
N MET A 1 16.94 22.15 53.98
CA MET A 1 18.37 21.96 53.62
C MET A 1 18.44 21.13 52.36
N LYS A 2 19.18 21.52 51.31
CA LYS A 2 19.35 20.71 50.12
C LYS A 2 20.16 19.48 50.49
N ASN A 3 19.61 18.24 50.22
CA ASN A 3 20.27 16.99 50.49
C ASN A 3 21.67 16.99 49.86
N PRO A 4 22.76 16.77 50.62
CA PRO A 4 24.13 16.79 50.10
C PRO A 4 24.39 15.75 49.03
N LEU A 5 23.59 14.67 48.98
CA LEU A 5 23.68 13.61 47.98
C LEU A 5 23.41 14.12 46.56
N TRP A 6 22.60 15.16 46.36
CA TRP A 6 22.36 15.75 45.05
C TRP A 6 23.60 16.30 44.35
N LYS A 7 24.63 16.70 45.12
CA LYS A 7 25.91 17.15 44.57
C LYS A 7 26.77 15.99 44.02
N ARG A 8 26.45 14.76 44.40
CA ARG A 8 27.15 13.55 44.00
C ARG A 8 26.69 13.07 42.64
N LEU A 9 25.40 13.19 42.31
CA LEU A 9 24.78 12.75 41.09
C LEU A 9 25.53 13.19 39.81
N PRO A 10 25.84 14.48 39.59
CA PRO A 10 26.56 14.90 38.38
C PRO A 10 28.00 14.37 38.31
N LYS A 11 28.65 14.11 39.43
CA LYS A 11 30.00 13.52 39.47
C LYS A 11 29.99 12.03 39.12
N GLU A 12 29.02 11.30 39.58
CA GLU A 12 28.83 9.88 39.28
C GLU A 12 28.42 9.70 37.83
N LEU A 13 27.51 10.55 37.32
CA LEU A 13 27.14 10.57 35.91
C LEU A 13 28.35 10.83 35.04
N ALA A 14 29.22 11.78 35.40
CA ALA A 14 30.44 12.11 34.65
C ALA A 14 31.49 10.96 34.71
N ALA A 15 31.57 10.23 35.84
CA ALA A 15 32.50 9.12 35.98
C ALA A 15 32.19 7.91 35.09
N ASP A 16 30.91 7.62 34.87
CA ASP A 16 30.41 6.51 34.03
C ASP A 16 29.68 7.02 32.78
N LEU A 17 30.03 8.24 32.29
CA LEU A 17 29.33 8.93 31.20
C LEU A 17 29.15 8.08 29.93
N GLY A 18 30.19 7.33 29.54
CA GLY A 18 30.12 6.47 28.34
C GLY A 18 29.03 5.40 28.43
N LYS A 19 28.87 4.78 29.61
CA LYS A 19 27.82 3.78 29.83
C LYS A 19 26.42 4.37 29.74
N TYR A 20 26.18 5.50 30.40
CA TYR A 20 24.87 6.16 30.36
C TYR A 20 24.56 6.75 29.01
N LEU A 21 25.57 7.26 28.29
CA LEU A 21 25.43 7.77 26.92
C LEU A 21 25.01 6.66 25.96
N VAL A 22 25.63 5.48 26.03
CA VAL A 22 25.26 4.33 25.18
C VAL A 22 23.82 3.90 25.42
N ILE A 23 23.40 3.78 26.68
CA ILE A 23 22.02 3.43 27.03
C ILE A 23 21.04 4.50 26.53
N PHE A 24 21.36 5.77 26.73
CA PHE A 24 20.55 6.90 26.29
C PHE A 24 20.39 6.93 24.76
N LEU A 25 21.50 6.79 24.01
CA LEU A 25 21.47 6.73 22.56
C LEU A 25 20.69 5.53 22.06
N PHE A 26 20.88 4.36 22.67
CA PHE A 26 20.12 3.16 22.31
C PHE A 26 18.62 3.37 22.53
N MET A 27 18.21 3.97 23.65
CA MET A 27 16.80 4.30 23.90
C MET A 27 16.23 5.26 22.83
N ILE A 28 16.93 6.37 22.56
CA ILE A 28 16.46 7.36 21.59
C ILE A 28 16.34 6.73 20.20
N LEU A 29 17.36 6.01 19.75
CA LEU A 29 17.36 5.39 18.44
C LEU A 29 16.27 4.32 18.31
N SER A 30 16.14 3.45 19.33
CA SER A 30 15.13 2.38 19.30
C SER A 30 13.71 2.93 19.34
N ILE A 31 13.41 3.84 20.28
CA ILE A 31 12.07 4.44 20.41
C ILE A 31 11.76 5.31 19.19
N GLY A 32 12.72 6.13 18.74
CA GLY A 32 12.55 7.02 17.59
C GLY A 32 12.30 6.26 16.31
N PHE A 33 13.08 5.20 16.05
CA PHE A 33 12.90 4.34 14.88
C PHE A 33 11.52 3.67 14.87
N VAL A 34 11.18 2.97 15.95
CA VAL A 34 9.90 2.23 16.03
C VAL A 34 8.71 3.19 15.97
N SER A 35 8.75 4.29 16.74
CA SER A 35 7.66 5.28 16.71
C SER A 35 7.51 5.93 15.34
N GLY A 36 8.62 6.26 14.67
CA GLY A 36 8.60 6.81 13.32
C GLY A 36 7.98 5.85 12.33
N PHE A 37 8.37 4.59 12.38
CA PHE A 37 7.82 3.55 11.50
C PHE A 37 6.31 3.33 11.73
N LEU A 38 5.89 3.21 13.00
CA LEU A 38 4.46 3.02 13.34
C LEU A 38 3.60 4.21 12.91
N VAL A 39 4.09 5.45 13.06
CA VAL A 39 3.37 6.64 12.59
C VAL A 39 3.27 6.65 11.07
N ALA A 40 4.37 6.36 10.36
CA ALA A 40 4.37 6.27 8.92
C ALA A 40 3.43 5.18 8.41
N GLY A 41 3.49 3.97 8.97
CA GLY A 41 2.62 2.85 8.61
C GLY A 41 1.13 3.18 8.80
N LYS A 42 0.76 3.75 9.95
CA LYS A 42 -0.64 4.19 10.19
C LYS A 42 -1.10 5.26 9.21
N SER A 43 -0.23 6.22 8.87
CA SER A 43 -0.55 7.24 7.86
C SER A 43 -0.74 6.63 6.47
N MET A 44 0.08 5.65 6.09
CA MET A 44 -0.04 4.96 4.80
C MET A 44 -1.33 4.15 4.73
N ILE A 45 -1.65 3.37 5.77
CA ILE A 45 -2.91 2.62 5.85
C ILE A 45 -4.12 3.56 5.80
N ALA A 46 -4.12 4.66 6.55
CA ALA A 46 -5.22 5.63 6.50
C ALA A 46 -5.40 6.24 5.10
N THR A 47 -4.29 6.57 4.40
CA THR A 47 -4.36 7.08 3.03
C THR A 47 -4.86 6.01 2.06
N TYR A 48 -4.48 4.76 2.25
CA TYR A 48 -4.98 3.63 1.47
C TYR A 48 -6.49 3.45 1.69
N ASP A 49 -6.96 3.44 2.94
CA ASP A 49 -8.39 3.34 3.25
C ASP A 49 -9.20 4.51 2.67
N GLU A 50 -8.70 5.74 2.79
CA GLU A 50 -9.33 6.94 2.19
C GLU A 50 -9.39 6.87 0.66
N SER A 51 -8.49 6.12 0.02
CA SER A 51 -8.45 5.99 -1.43
C SER A 51 -9.69 5.30 -1.99
N PHE A 52 -10.31 4.39 -1.25
CA PHE A 52 -11.52 3.69 -1.70
C PHE A 52 -12.67 4.66 -1.99
N ASP A 53 -12.93 5.58 -1.08
CA ASP A 53 -13.97 6.59 -1.27
C ASP A 53 -13.55 7.66 -2.28
N LYS A 54 -12.31 8.14 -2.18
CA LYS A 54 -11.79 9.21 -3.04
C LYS A 54 -11.81 8.86 -4.51
N TYR A 55 -11.41 7.64 -4.84
CA TYR A 55 -11.33 7.17 -6.20
C TYR A 55 -12.53 6.31 -6.62
N ASN A 56 -13.49 6.11 -5.72
CA ASN A 56 -14.67 5.27 -5.94
C ASN A 56 -14.26 3.88 -6.44
N ILE A 57 -13.40 3.20 -5.67
CA ILE A 57 -12.85 1.90 -6.07
C ILE A 57 -13.97 0.86 -6.05
N GLU A 58 -14.03 0.06 -7.08
CA GLU A 58 -15.04 -0.98 -7.31
C GLU A 58 -15.23 -1.91 -6.09
N ASN A 59 -16.44 -2.46 -5.92
CA ASN A 59 -16.71 -3.54 -4.98
C ASN A 59 -16.38 -4.92 -5.59
N GLY A 60 -16.12 -4.95 -6.86
CA GLY A 60 -15.64 -6.10 -7.62
C GLY A 60 -15.84 -5.90 -9.11
N ASN A 61 -15.32 -6.85 -9.89
CA ASN A 61 -15.45 -6.86 -11.33
C ASN A 61 -15.76 -8.26 -11.87
N PHE A 62 -16.36 -8.30 -13.04
CA PHE A 62 -16.51 -9.52 -13.81
C PHE A 62 -16.24 -9.26 -15.29
N GLU A 63 -15.89 -10.29 -16.01
CA GLU A 63 -15.61 -10.22 -17.44
C GLU A 63 -16.49 -11.24 -18.16
N TYR A 64 -17.19 -10.77 -19.20
CA TYR A 64 -17.88 -11.62 -20.15
C TYR A 64 -17.06 -11.78 -21.42
N LYS A 65 -17.22 -12.89 -22.08
CA LYS A 65 -16.65 -13.15 -23.40
C LYS A 65 -17.17 -12.20 -24.46
N ASP A 66 -18.46 -11.86 -24.39
CA ASP A 66 -19.16 -10.96 -25.32
C ASP A 66 -19.76 -9.78 -24.55
N GLU A 67 -20.01 -8.68 -25.24
CA GLU A 67 -20.62 -7.48 -24.65
C GLU A 67 -22.03 -7.78 -24.10
N ALA A 68 -22.27 -7.42 -22.84
CA ALA A 68 -23.58 -7.54 -22.21
C ALA A 68 -24.61 -6.60 -22.83
N SER A 69 -25.78 -7.12 -23.18
CA SER A 69 -26.90 -6.27 -23.63
C SER A 69 -27.40 -5.35 -22.53
N SER A 70 -28.10 -4.28 -22.90
CA SER A 70 -28.72 -3.37 -21.92
C SER A 70 -29.73 -4.09 -21.00
N GLU A 71 -30.35 -5.16 -21.45
CA GLU A 71 -31.27 -5.96 -20.66
C GLU A 71 -30.54 -6.75 -19.57
N VAL A 72 -29.38 -7.36 -19.94
CA VAL A 72 -28.50 -8.07 -19.01
C VAL A 72 -27.95 -7.13 -17.96
N LYS A 73 -27.45 -5.95 -18.38
CA LYS A 73 -26.93 -4.94 -17.44
C LYS A 73 -27.99 -4.54 -16.41
N ARG A 74 -29.22 -4.28 -16.85
CA ARG A 74 -30.34 -3.95 -15.93
C ARG A 74 -30.68 -5.08 -14.98
N ALA A 75 -30.72 -6.31 -15.49
CA ALA A 75 -31.03 -7.48 -14.65
C ALA A 75 -29.98 -7.68 -13.53
N ILE A 76 -28.72 -7.37 -13.81
CA ILE A 76 -27.65 -7.39 -12.81
C ILE A 76 -27.77 -6.20 -11.83
N GLU A 77 -28.12 -5.02 -12.33
CA GLU A 77 -28.31 -3.82 -11.49
C GLU A 77 -29.52 -3.95 -10.54
N ASP A 78 -30.55 -4.72 -10.93
CA ASP A 78 -31.71 -5.03 -10.09
C ASP A 78 -31.33 -5.83 -8.81
N GLU A 79 -30.14 -6.46 -8.78
CA GLU A 79 -29.58 -7.13 -7.59
C GLU A 79 -28.97 -6.16 -6.56
N GLY A 80 -29.11 -4.84 -6.73
CA GLY A 80 -28.65 -3.83 -5.78
C GLY A 80 -27.21 -3.35 -6.03
N VAL A 81 -26.78 -3.37 -7.28
CA VAL A 81 -25.50 -2.82 -7.71
C VAL A 81 -25.68 -1.82 -8.83
N LYS A 82 -24.70 -0.93 -8.99
CA LYS A 82 -24.55 -0.10 -10.18
C LYS A 82 -23.36 -0.61 -10.98
N LEU A 83 -23.57 -0.83 -12.29
CA LEU A 83 -22.54 -1.32 -13.19
C LEU A 83 -21.84 -0.18 -13.91
N TYR A 84 -20.55 -0.40 -14.17
CA TYR A 84 -19.70 0.48 -14.96
C TYR A 84 -18.91 -0.34 -15.96
N GLU A 85 -18.83 0.14 -17.22
CA GLU A 85 -18.05 -0.46 -18.27
C GLU A 85 -16.57 -0.14 -18.05
N ASN A 86 -15.78 -1.16 -17.74
CA ASN A 86 -14.35 -1.07 -17.50
C ASN A 86 -13.57 -1.87 -18.56
N TYR A 87 -13.97 -1.72 -19.83
CA TYR A 87 -13.39 -2.45 -20.96
C TYR A 87 -11.92 -2.12 -21.13
N TYR A 88 -11.16 -3.10 -21.59
CA TYR A 88 -9.73 -2.93 -21.81
C TYR A 88 -9.23 -3.75 -23.01
N TYR A 89 -8.02 -3.41 -23.45
CA TYR A 89 -7.22 -4.20 -24.36
C TYR A 89 -5.90 -4.58 -23.73
N GLU A 90 -5.38 -5.77 -24.04
CA GLU A 90 -4.00 -6.11 -23.76
C GLU A 90 -3.16 -5.96 -25.03
N LYS A 91 -2.06 -5.22 -24.93
CA LYS A 91 -1.15 -4.88 -26.02
C LYS A 91 0.29 -5.15 -25.63
N ILE A 92 1.07 -5.66 -26.58
CA ILE A 92 2.48 -5.94 -26.37
C ILE A 92 3.30 -4.66 -26.56
N VAL A 93 4.19 -4.42 -25.63
CA VAL A 93 5.22 -3.38 -25.70
C VAL A 93 6.55 -4.04 -26.01
N GLU A 94 7.20 -3.57 -27.04
CA GLU A 94 8.56 -3.99 -27.40
C GLU A 94 9.53 -2.87 -27.02
N LYS A 95 10.48 -3.18 -26.14
CA LYS A 95 11.53 -2.23 -25.77
C LYS A 95 12.87 -2.95 -25.55
N ASP A 96 13.89 -2.48 -26.24
CA ASP A 96 15.28 -2.98 -26.13
C ASP A 96 15.43 -4.50 -26.38
N GLY A 97 14.44 -5.15 -27.00
CA GLY A 97 14.40 -6.58 -27.28
C GLY A 97 13.64 -7.41 -26.25
N ASP A 98 13.12 -6.76 -25.21
CA ASP A 98 12.24 -7.37 -24.22
C ASP A 98 10.77 -7.05 -24.55
N GLU A 99 9.88 -7.99 -24.23
CA GLU A 99 8.44 -7.85 -24.41
C GLU A 99 7.76 -7.72 -23.04
N SER A 100 6.78 -6.82 -22.97
CA SER A 100 5.90 -6.67 -21.80
C SER A 100 4.47 -6.42 -22.26
N THR A 101 3.51 -6.55 -21.34
CA THR A 101 2.08 -6.36 -21.63
C THR A 101 1.57 -5.07 -20.97
N LEU A 102 0.89 -4.24 -21.76
CA LEU A 102 0.09 -3.14 -21.23
C LEU A 102 -1.40 -3.45 -21.35
N ARG A 103 -2.11 -3.33 -20.24
CA ARG A 103 -3.58 -3.32 -20.20
C ARG A 103 -4.04 -1.88 -20.34
N ILE A 104 -4.71 -1.58 -21.45
CA ILE A 104 -5.04 -0.23 -21.87
C ILE A 104 -6.54 0.03 -21.66
N PHE A 105 -6.86 1.12 -20.96
CA PHE A 105 -8.21 1.58 -20.66
C PHE A 105 -8.47 2.95 -21.27
N LYS A 106 -9.74 3.36 -21.28
CA LYS A 106 -10.13 4.77 -21.34
C LYS A 106 -9.80 5.48 -20.02
N ASN A 107 -9.76 6.80 -20.02
CA ASN A 107 -9.70 7.55 -18.78
C ASN A 107 -11.01 7.37 -18.00
N ARG A 108 -10.92 6.86 -16.77
CA ARG A 108 -12.05 6.56 -15.89
C ARG A 108 -12.28 7.67 -14.88
N THR A 109 -13.49 8.20 -14.84
CA THR A 109 -13.88 9.37 -14.03
C THR A 109 -14.96 9.06 -12.98
N ASP A 110 -15.69 7.97 -13.14
CA ASP A 110 -16.83 7.61 -12.30
C ASP A 110 -16.47 6.55 -11.26
N VAL A 111 -15.92 5.41 -11.70
CA VAL A 111 -15.44 4.30 -10.87
C VAL A 111 -13.95 4.08 -11.16
N ASP A 112 -13.21 3.56 -10.20
CA ASP A 112 -11.77 3.27 -10.32
C ASP A 112 -10.99 4.43 -10.94
N LYS A 113 -11.24 5.62 -10.39
CA LYS A 113 -10.74 6.88 -10.96
C LYS A 113 -9.23 6.88 -11.09
N VAL A 114 -8.76 7.37 -12.22
CA VAL A 114 -7.33 7.45 -12.51
C VAL A 114 -6.70 8.64 -11.80
N CYS A 115 -5.58 8.42 -11.13
CA CYS A 115 -4.78 9.46 -10.51
C CYS A 115 -3.62 9.85 -11.42
N LEU A 116 -3.54 11.12 -11.82
CA LEU A 116 -2.38 11.66 -12.53
C LEU A 116 -1.23 11.90 -11.54
N MET A 117 -0.12 11.20 -11.74
CA MET A 117 1.06 11.29 -10.89
C MET A 117 2.11 12.27 -11.43
N LYS A 118 2.23 12.35 -12.77
CA LYS A 118 3.22 13.23 -13.42
C LYS A 118 2.80 13.50 -14.88
N GLY A 119 3.13 14.67 -15.42
CA GLY A 119 2.81 15.02 -16.82
C GLY A 119 1.36 15.40 -16.99
N ALA A 120 0.71 14.89 -18.03
CA ALA A 120 -0.69 15.16 -18.37
C ALA A 120 -1.43 13.88 -18.81
N PHE A 121 -2.75 13.90 -18.73
CA PHE A 121 -3.58 12.90 -19.39
C PHE A 121 -3.43 13.01 -20.92
N PRO A 122 -3.57 11.89 -21.67
CA PRO A 122 -3.54 11.89 -23.12
C PRO A 122 -4.64 12.83 -23.69
N THR A 123 -4.28 13.63 -24.67
CA THR A 123 -5.18 14.56 -25.38
C THR A 123 -5.19 14.32 -26.89
N ALA A 124 -4.23 13.57 -27.40
CA ALA A 124 -4.12 13.18 -28.80
C ALA A 124 -4.11 11.65 -28.95
N GLU A 125 -4.47 11.15 -30.12
CA GLU A 125 -4.58 9.71 -30.39
C GLU A 125 -3.23 8.98 -30.37
N ASP A 126 -2.14 9.69 -30.52
CA ASP A 126 -0.76 9.19 -30.44
C ASP A 126 -0.14 9.38 -29.04
N GLU A 127 -0.93 9.79 -28.06
CA GLU A 127 -0.49 9.92 -26.66
C GLU A 127 -0.99 8.76 -25.79
N ILE A 128 -0.17 8.39 -24.82
CA ILE A 128 -0.47 7.36 -23.81
C ILE A 128 0.01 7.82 -22.43
N ALA A 129 -0.77 7.59 -21.38
CA ALA A 129 -0.28 7.71 -20.01
C ALA A 129 -0.20 6.31 -19.41
N ILE A 130 0.96 5.99 -18.84
CA ILE A 130 1.28 4.64 -18.35
C ILE A 130 1.44 4.64 -16.83
N ASP A 131 1.27 3.47 -16.23
CA ASP A 131 1.49 3.32 -14.79
C ASP A 131 2.90 3.78 -14.39
N ARG A 132 2.99 4.47 -13.25
CA ARG A 132 4.24 5.04 -12.76
C ARG A 132 5.26 3.95 -12.41
N MET A 133 4.84 2.87 -11.77
CA MET A 133 5.74 1.82 -11.33
C MET A 133 6.28 1.04 -12.53
N TYR A 134 5.42 0.72 -13.49
CA TYR A 134 5.83 0.13 -14.77
C TYR A 134 6.83 1.04 -15.51
N ALA A 135 6.55 2.35 -15.58
CA ALA A 135 7.43 3.30 -16.24
C ALA A 135 8.82 3.39 -15.58
N GLU A 136 8.85 3.51 -14.25
CA GLU A 136 10.11 3.62 -13.48
C GLU A 136 10.96 2.35 -13.62
N ASN A 137 10.35 1.16 -13.55
CA ASN A 137 11.06 -0.11 -13.65
C ASN A 137 11.58 -0.41 -15.06
N ASN A 138 10.90 0.11 -16.08
CA ASN A 138 11.33 0.00 -17.48
C ASN A 138 12.17 1.21 -17.96
N GLY A 139 12.51 2.15 -17.06
CA GLY A 139 13.31 3.33 -17.37
C GLY A 139 12.66 4.28 -18.39
N ILE A 140 11.31 4.29 -18.47
CA ILE A 140 10.54 5.15 -19.38
C ILE A 140 10.31 6.51 -18.73
N LYS A 141 10.36 7.59 -19.52
CA LYS A 141 10.16 8.97 -19.06
C LYS A 141 9.00 9.61 -19.78
N VAL A 142 8.39 10.59 -19.13
CA VAL A 142 7.41 11.46 -19.79
C VAL A 142 8.09 12.19 -20.96
N GLY A 143 7.48 12.09 -22.15
CA GLY A 143 7.99 12.60 -23.40
C GLY A 143 8.75 11.58 -24.27
N ASP A 144 9.02 10.38 -23.74
CA ASP A 144 9.61 9.30 -24.53
C ASP A 144 8.60 8.74 -25.54
N ASP A 145 9.11 8.16 -26.61
CA ASP A 145 8.33 7.38 -27.55
C ASP A 145 8.30 5.92 -27.13
N LEU A 146 7.12 5.31 -27.10
CA LEU A 146 6.88 3.93 -26.72
C LEU A 146 6.21 3.17 -27.87
N SER A 147 6.82 2.05 -28.28
CA SER A 147 6.21 1.15 -29.27
C SER A 147 5.24 0.20 -28.59
N VAL A 148 3.97 0.29 -28.93
CA VAL A 148 2.90 -0.58 -28.42
C VAL A 148 2.21 -1.23 -29.61
N ASP A 149 2.31 -2.55 -29.72
CA ASP A 149 1.72 -3.34 -30.83
C ASP A 149 2.11 -2.78 -32.22
N GLY A 150 3.39 -2.41 -32.37
CA GLY A 150 3.95 -1.86 -33.61
C GLY A 150 3.57 -0.40 -33.89
N GLN A 151 2.83 0.27 -33.02
CA GLN A 151 2.52 1.69 -33.11
C GLN A 151 3.32 2.50 -32.09
N THR A 152 3.78 3.67 -32.51
CA THR A 152 4.52 4.58 -31.62
C THR A 152 3.56 5.55 -30.94
N TYR A 153 3.65 5.60 -29.61
CA TYR A 153 2.94 6.54 -28.76
C TYR A 153 3.91 7.44 -28.03
N LYS A 154 3.53 8.67 -27.82
CA LYS A 154 4.23 9.59 -26.93
C LYS A 154 3.73 9.43 -25.50
N VAL A 155 4.61 9.17 -24.56
CA VAL A 155 4.25 9.09 -23.14
C VAL A 155 3.93 10.49 -22.63
N SER A 156 2.64 10.81 -22.48
CA SER A 156 2.16 12.12 -22.01
C SER A 156 2.25 12.29 -20.49
N GLY A 157 2.14 11.19 -19.75
CA GLY A 157 2.15 11.24 -18.30
C GLY A 157 2.30 9.89 -17.64
N PHE A 158 2.46 9.94 -16.32
CA PHE A 158 2.40 8.77 -15.44
C PHE A 158 1.14 8.83 -14.62
N VAL A 159 0.45 7.70 -14.56
CA VAL A 159 -0.80 7.53 -13.84
C VAL A 159 -0.67 6.44 -12.77
N ALA A 160 -1.63 6.40 -11.86
CA ALA A 160 -1.93 5.25 -11.01
C ALA A 160 -3.42 4.97 -11.16
N LEU A 161 -3.76 3.75 -11.55
CA LEU A 161 -5.13 3.28 -11.57
C LEU A 161 -5.47 2.73 -10.17
N SER A 162 -6.58 3.20 -9.61
CA SER A 162 -6.89 2.96 -8.21
C SER A 162 -7.24 1.50 -7.88
N ASP A 163 -7.71 0.75 -8.85
CA ASP A 163 -7.96 -0.69 -8.82
C ASP A 163 -6.69 -1.54 -9.06
N TYR A 164 -5.57 -0.89 -9.38
CA TYR A 164 -4.24 -1.49 -9.54
C TYR A 164 -3.23 -0.88 -8.55
N SER A 165 -3.52 -0.98 -7.24
CA SER A 165 -2.53 -0.59 -6.22
C SER A 165 -1.25 -1.42 -6.32
N THR A 166 -1.36 -2.62 -6.90
CA THR A 166 -0.25 -3.52 -7.24
C THR A 166 -0.52 -4.13 -8.63
N LEU A 167 0.52 -4.20 -9.47
CA LEU A 167 0.40 -4.61 -10.87
C LEU A 167 0.35 -6.14 -11.04
N PHE A 168 -0.71 -6.78 -10.54
CA PHE A 168 -1.04 -8.16 -10.86
C PHE A 168 -1.71 -8.23 -12.22
N GLN A 169 -1.18 -9.04 -13.14
CA GLN A 169 -1.83 -9.27 -14.43
C GLN A 169 -3.08 -10.13 -14.28
N ASN A 170 -2.99 -11.20 -13.49
CA ASN A 170 -4.10 -12.08 -13.18
C ASN A 170 -4.28 -12.22 -11.67
N ASN A 171 -5.52 -12.37 -11.23
CA ASN A 171 -5.85 -12.49 -9.81
C ASN A 171 -5.29 -13.75 -9.12
N ASN A 172 -4.88 -14.76 -9.90
CA ASN A 172 -4.29 -16.01 -9.39
C ASN A 172 -2.76 -16.03 -9.46
N ASP A 173 -2.12 -14.95 -9.89
CA ASP A 173 -0.67 -14.86 -9.95
C ASP A 173 -0.10 -14.87 -8.53
N THR A 174 0.99 -15.59 -8.31
CA THR A 174 1.65 -15.68 -6.99
C THR A 174 2.50 -14.47 -6.67
N MET A 175 2.92 -13.72 -7.69
CA MET A 175 3.69 -12.48 -7.58
C MET A 175 3.29 -11.53 -8.69
N PHE A 176 3.34 -10.24 -8.40
CA PHE A 176 3.23 -9.20 -9.43
C PHE A 176 4.59 -8.96 -10.08
N ASP A 177 4.58 -8.53 -11.35
CA ASP A 177 5.79 -8.14 -12.06
C ASP A 177 5.55 -6.84 -12.85
N SER A 178 5.96 -5.74 -12.26
CA SER A 178 5.81 -4.41 -12.84
C SER A 178 6.84 -4.07 -13.94
N VAL A 179 7.72 -5.02 -14.31
CA VAL A 179 8.53 -4.94 -15.52
C VAL A 179 7.79 -5.55 -16.71
N LEU A 180 7.15 -6.70 -16.50
CA LEU A 180 6.47 -7.45 -17.56
C LEU A 180 5.00 -7.05 -17.77
N PHE A 181 4.37 -6.44 -16.76
CA PHE A 181 2.97 -6.01 -16.84
C PHE A 181 2.79 -4.59 -16.32
N GLY A 182 1.98 -3.81 -17.03
CA GLY A 182 1.57 -2.48 -16.64
C GLY A 182 0.16 -2.16 -17.09
N VAL A 183 -0.35 -1.04 -16.60
CA VAL A 183 -1.64 -0.48 -17.01
C VAL A 183 -1.45 0.90 -17.63
N ALA A 184 -2.34 1.27 -18.54
CA ALA A 184 -2.24 2.52 -19.26
C ALA A 184 -3.62 3.06 -19.61
N ILE A 185 -3.66 4.34 -19.95
CA ILE A 185 -4.84 5.00 -20.51
C ILE A 185 -4.50 5.71 -21.82
N VAL A 186 -5.46 5.73 -22.72
CA VAL A 186 -5.44 6.49 -23.97
C VAL A 186 -6.69 7.36 -24.06
N THR A 187 -6.80 8.18 -25.10
CA THR A 187 -8.03 8.95 -25.37
C THR A 187 -9.17 8.03 -25.76
N ASP A 188 -10.41 8.49 -25.62
CA ASP A 188 -11.60 7.74 -26.00
C ASP A 188 -11.59 7.41 -27.51
N GLU A 189 -11.19 8.38 -28.35
CA GLU A 189 -11.08 8.21 -29.81
C GLU A 189 -10.07 7.11 -30.15
N ARG A 190 -8.93 7.10 -29.45
CA ARG A 190 -7.91 6.08 -29.66
C ARG A 190 -8.39 4.70 -29.23
N PHE A 191 -9.02 4.61 -28.07
CA PHE A 191 -9.57 3.35 -27.56
C PHE A 191 -10.60 2.74 -28.51
N GLU A 192 -11.52 3.55 -29.02
CA GLU A 192 -12.56 3.10 -29.96
C GLU A 192 -12.00 2.68 -31.33
N SER A 193 -10.79 3.11 -31.68
CA SER A 193 -10.13 2.74 -32.93
C SER A 193 -9.48 1.35 -32.91
N PHE A 194 -9.39 0.71 -31.75
CA PHE A 194 -8.83 -0.64 -31.63
C PHE A 194 -9.80 -1.69 -32.18
N ASP A 195 -9.25 -2.86 -32.56
CA ASP A 195 -10.05 -3.97 -33.04
C ASP A 195 -10.95 -4.52 -31.94
N LYS A 196 -12.25 -4.36 -32.10
CA LYS A 196 -13.25 -4.82 -31.13
C LYS A 196 -13.21 -6.33 -30.88
N GLY A 197 -12.68 -7.13 -31.80
CA GLY A 197 -12.49 -8.56 -31.62
C GLY A 197 -11.44 -8.94 -30.55
N LEU A 198 -10.66 -7.96 -30.09
CA LEU A 198 -9.65 -8.13 -29.03
C LEU A 198 -10.03 -7.41 -27.73
N MET A 199 -11.25 -6.88 -27.64
CA MET A 199 -11.74 -6.17 -26.47
C MET A 199 -12.14 -7.14 -25.37
N HIS A 200 -11.70 -6.86 -24.16
CA HIS A 200 -12.14 -7.54 -22.95
C HIS A 200 -13.31 -6.78 -22.35
N TYR A 201 -14.47 -7.43 -22.27
CA TYR A 201 -15.71 -6.84 -21.76
C TYR A 201 -15.79 -6.97 -20.24
N SER A 202 -15.00 -6.15 -19.55
CA SER A 202 -14.96 -6.09 -18.08
C SER A 202 -15.97 -5.07 -17.54
N TYR A 203 -16.65 -5.43 -16.46
CA TYR A 203 -17.63 -4.61 -15.77
C TYR A 203 -17.26 -4.51 -14.30
N ALA A 204 -17.09 -3.30 -13.81
CA ALA A 204 -16.98 -3.03 -12.38
C ALA A 204 -18.35 -2.83 -11.77
N TRP A 205 -18.55 -3.22 -10.51
CA TRP A 205 -19.76 -2.90 -9.77
C TRP A 205 -19.47 -2.15 -8.48
N ILE A 206 -20.41 -1.27 -8.13
CA ILE A 206 -20.49 -0.62 -6.81
C ILE A 206 -21.84 -1.02 -6.22
N TYR A 207 -21.86 -1.40 -4.93
CA TYR A 207 -23.11 -1.67 -4.23
C TYR A 207 -23.99 -0.42 -4.14
N ASP A 208 -25.29 -0.57 -4.38
CA ASP A 208 -26.28 0.48 -4.11
C ASP A 208 -26.28 0.77 -2.59
N GLU A 209 -26.57 2.01 -2.21
CA GLU A 209 -26.71 2.43 -0.80
C GLU A 209 -27.72 1.57 0.00
N LYS A 210 -28.61 0.85 -0.69
CA LYS A 210 -29.59 -0.07 -0.12
C LYS A 210 -29.04 -1.46 0.20
N ALA A 211 -27.85 -1.80 -0.27
CA ALA A 211 -27.24 -3.10 0.01
C ALA A 211 -26.75 -3.13 1.46
N GLU A 212 -27.49 -3.82 2.34
CA GLU A 212 -27.17 -3.93 3.77
C GLU A 212 -25.95 -4.85 4.05
N LYS A 213 -25.50 -5.63 3.06
CA LYS A 213 -24.39 -6.58 3.16
C LYS A 213 -23.87 -6.97 1.77
N ASP A 214 -22.75 -7.67 1.77
CA ASP A 214 -22.13 -8.21 0.55
C ASP A 214 -23.09 -9.20 -0.15
N VAL A 215 -23.48 -8.85 -1.37
CA VAL A 215 -24.38 -9.65 -2.23
C VAL A 215 -23.63 -10.34 -3.37
N SER A 216 -22.29 -10.42 -3.28
CA SER A 216 -21.45 -10.93 -4.36
C SER A 216 -21.81 -12.37 -4.80
N ASP A 217 -22.19 -13.24 -3.87
CA ASP A 217 -22.60 -14.62 -4.20
C ASP A 217 -23.91 -14.66 -4.99
N ASP A 218 -24.88 -13.80 -4.67
CA ASP A 218 -26.14 -13.69 -5.40
C ASP A 218 -25.88 -13.09 -6.78
N LEU A 219 -25.03 -12.07 -6.84
CA LEU A 219 -24.60 -11.43 -8.09
C LEU A 219 -23.89 -12.41 -9.02
N ALA A 220 -22.97 -13.23 -8.51
CA ALA A 220 -22.26 -14.25 -9.28
C ALA A 220 -23.23 -15.25 -9.94
N ARG A 221 -24.30 -15.62 -9.22
CA ARG A 221 -25.33 -16.52 -9.72
C ARG A 221 -26.14 -15.89 -10.84
N VAL A 222 -26.51 -14.61 -10.69
CA VAL A 222 -27.25 -13.88 -11.71
C VAL A 222 -26.39 -13.64 -12.95
N ILE A 223 -25.16 -13.16 -12.79
CA ILE A 223 -24.21 -12.95 -13.88
C ILE A 223 -24.01 -14.21 -14.71
N SER A 224 -23.83 -15.37 -14.05
CA SER A 224 -23.61 -16.66 -14.72
C SER A 224 -24.81 -17.17 -15.52
N GLN A 225 -26.01 -16.63 -15.31
CA GLN A 225 -27.21 -16.99 -16.07
C GLN A 225 -27.31 -16.30 -17.43
N TYR A 226 -26.65 -15.14 -17.59
CA TYR A 226 -26.84 -14.27 -18.75
C TYR A 226 -25.70 -14.30 -19.77
N GLY A 227 -24.55 -14.90 -19.41
CA GLY A 227 -23.40 -14.94 -20.32
C GLY A 227 -22.30 -15.90 -19.89
N GLU A 228 -21.35 -16.14 -20.80
CA GLU A 228 -20.14 -16.90 -20.51
C GLU A 228 -19.19 -15.99 -19.69
N VAL A 229 -19.07 -16.28 -18.39
CA VAL A 229 -18.23 -15.52 -17.46
C VAL A 229 -16.79 -16.01 -17.56
N GLU A 230 -15.88 -15.15 -17.93
CA GLU A 230 -14.44 -15.43 -17.96
C GLU A 230 -13.78 -15.18 -16.62
N LYS A 231 -14.20 -14.10 -15.94
CA LYS A 231 -13.69 -13.71 -14.62
C LYS A 231 -14.82 -13.22 -13.73
N PHE A 232 -14.72 -13.47 -12.44
CA PHE A 232 -15.57 -12.88 -11.40
C PHE A 232 -14.71 -12.66 -10.16
N ILE A 233 -14.47 -11.41 -9.81
CA ILE A 233 -13.51 -11.04 -8.77
C ILE A 233 -14.14 -10.00 -7.83
N PRO A 234 -14.76 -10.45 -6.72
CA PRO A 234 -15.15 -9.54 -5.64
C PRO A 234 -13.92 -8.82 -5.06
N ARG A 235 -14.07 -7.57 -4.66
CA ARG A 235 -12.97 -6.75 -4.13
C ARG A 235 -12.16 -7.44 -3.03
N TYR A 236 -12.83 -8.16 -2.11
CA TYR A 236 -12.14 -8.86 -1.01
C TYR A 236 -11.22 -10.01 -1.46
N THR A 237 -11.33 -10.45 -2.72
CA THR A 237 -10.42 -11.43 -3.34
C THR A 237 -9.50 -10.82 -4.39
N ASN A 238 -9.63 -9.52 -4.68
CA ASN A 238 -8.86 -8.85 -5.73
C ASN A 238 -7.46 -8.49 -5.21
N GLN A 239 -6.44 -9.25 -5.63
CA GLN A 239 -5.05 -9.04 -5.23
C GLN A 239 -4.51 -7.69 -5.69
N ALA A 240 -4.88 -7.22 -6.89
CA ALA A 240 -4.41 -5.94 -7.41
C ALA A 240 -4.82 -4.76 -6.52
N ILE A 241 -5.99 -4.86 -5.87
CA ILE A 241 -6.48 -3.87 -4.92
C ILE A 241 -5.89 -4.10 -3.52
N ASN A 242 -5.96 -5.34 -2.98
CA ASN A 242 -5.79 -5.61 -1.56
C ASN A 242 -4.33 -5.81 -1.13
N PHE A 243 -3.46 -6.30 -2.02
CA PHE A 243 -2.09 -6.68 -1.68
C PHE A 243 -1.32 -5.58 -0.94
N THR A 244 -1.40 -4.34 -1.41
CA THR A 244 -0.72 -3.19 -0.78
C THR A 244 -1.19 -2.96 0.66
N GLY A 245 -2.49 -3.06 0.93
CA GLY A 245 -3.05 -2.89 2.27
C GLY A 245 -2.67 -4.03 3.21
N GLU A 246 -2.68 -5.27 2.72
CA GLU A 246 -2.29 -6.47 3.47
C GLU A 246 -0.80 -6.46 3.81
N ASP A 247 0.05 -6.06 2.87
CA ASP A 247 1.49 -5.93 3.07
C ASP A 247 1.82 -4.87 4.13
N MET A 248 1.24 -3.67 4.03
CA MET A 248 1.38 -2.62 5.03
C MET A 248 0.87 -3.05 6.41
N GLY A 249 -0.23 -3.81 6.46
CA GLY A 249 -0.77 -4.37 7.70
C GLY A 249 0.21 -5.37 8.34
N SER A 250 0.78 -6.26 7.56
CA SER A 250 1.77 -7.26 7.99
C SER A 250 3.04 -6.60 8.51
N ASP A 251 3.54 -5.58 7.81
CA ASP A 251 4.70 -4.80 8.23
C ASP A 251 4.46 -4.10 9.58
N SER A 252 3.28 -3.55 9.78
CA SER A 252 2.90 -2.91 11.04
C SER A 252 2.93 -3.89 12.23
N ILE A 253 2.43 -5.11 12.05
CA ILE A 253 2.45 -6.18 13.07
C ILE A 253 3.89 -6.59 13.37
N MET A 254 4.73 -6.73 12.36
CA MET A 254 6.14 -7.08 12.52
C MET A 254 6.89 -6.04 13.36
N VAL A 255 6.69 -4.75 13.08
CA VAL A 255 7.31 -3.64 13.82
C VAL A 255 6.80 -3.54 15.25
N GLU A 256 5.50 -3.77 15.48
CA GLU A 256 4.94 -3.84 16.83
C GLU A 256 5.56 -4.99 17.65
N THR A 257 5.74 -6.14 17.04
CA THR A 257 6.42 -7.29 17.65
C THR A 257 7.87 -6.94 18.01
N LEU A 258 8.59 -6.26 17.10
CA LEU A 258 9.95 -5.79 17.36
C LEU A 258 10.00 -4.80 18.53
N LEU A 259 9.01 -3.92 18.66
CA LEU A 259 8.89 -3.01 19.81
C LEU A 259 8.85 -3.76 21.14
N TYR A 260 8.02 -4.81 21.26
CA TYR A 260 7.96 -5.61 22.48
C TYR A 260 9.30 -6.30 22.81
N ILE A 261 9.99 -6.82 21.81
CA ILE A 261 11.33 -7.42 21.99
C ILE A 261 12.31 -6.36 22.52
N ILE A 262 12.32 -5.16 21.95
CA ILE A 262 13.19 -4.06 22.40
C ILE A 262 12.88 -3.66 23.84
N ILE A 263 11.60 -3.58 24.22
CA ILE A 263 11.20 -3.26 25.61
C ILE A 263 11.76 -4.30 26.59
N VAL A 264 11.67 -5.58 26.26
CA VAL A 264 12.20 -6.67 27.10
C VAL A 264 13.73 -6.56 27.23
N ILE A 265 14.44 -6.35 26.12
CA ILE A 265 15.90 -6.14 26.12
C ILE A 265 16.27 -4.95 27.00
N MET A 266 15.58 -3.83 26.85
CA MET A 266 15.82 -2.64 27.67
C MET A 266 15.60 -2.90 29.15
N ALA A 267 14.55 -3.62 29.52
CA ALA A 267 14.28 -3.99 30.92
C ALA A 267 15.44 -4.78 31.50
N PHE A 268 16.01 -5.74 30.76
CA PHE A 268 17.20 -6.49 31.21
C PHE A 268 18.44 -5.59 31.34
N ILE A 269 18.69 -4.71 30.35
CA ILE A 269 19.84 -3.77 30.42
C ILE A 269 19.72 -2.87 31.65
N PHE A 270 18.54 -2.33 31.95
CA PHE A 270 18.30 -1.51 33.11
C PHE A 270 18.49 -2.31 34.40
N ALA A 271 17.94 -3.52 34.51
CA ALA A 271 18.07 -4.37 35.67
C ALA A 271 19.55 -4.67 35.97
N ILE A 272 20.33 -5.07 34.98
CA ILE A 272 21.77 -5.32 35.11
C ILE A 272 22.51 -4.05 35.51
N THR A 273 22.19 -2.93 34.89
CA THR A 273 22.83 -1.64 35.15
C THR A 273 22.59 -1.17 36.58
N ILE A 274 21.34 -1.25 37.04
CA ILE A 274 20.95 -0.89 38.41
C ILE A 274 21.66 -1.81 39.43
N ASN A 275 21.62 -3.12 39.18
CA ASN A 275 22.29 -4.09 40.06
C ASN A 275 23.78 -3.81 40.18
N ASN A 276 24.49 -3.60 39.06
CA ASN A 276 25.90 -3.28 39.05
C ASN A 276 26.22 -1.98 39.80
N THR A 277 25.34 -0.97 39.68
CA THR A 277 25.50 0.31 40.41
C THR A 277 25.31 0.11 41.90
N ILE A 278 24.31 -0.67 42.33
CA ILE A 278 24.08 -0.97 43.74
C ILE A 278 25.27 -1.71 44.32
N VAL A 279 25.79 -2.72 43.62
CA VAL A 279 26.96 -3.49 44.10
C VAL A 279 28.21 -2.60 44.19
N LYS A 280 28.48 -1.74 43.23
CA LYS A 280 29.60 -0.79 43.24
C LYS A 280 29.51 0.19 44.42
N GLU A 281 28.32 0.65 44.76
CA GLU A 281 28.07 1.63 45.82
C GLU A 281 27.74 1.00 47.18
N ALA A 282 27.74 -0.33 47.32
CA ALA A 282 27.31 -1.02 48.53
C ALA A 282 28.05 -0.57 49.79
N GLY A 283 29.38 -0.31 49.71
CA GLY A 283 30.20 0.20 50.83
C GLY A 283 29.76 1.62 51.22
N THR A 284 29.53 2.50 50.28
CA THR A 284 29.07 3.88 50.51
C THR A 284 27.67 3.91 51.12
N ILE A 285 26.76 3.08 50.58
CA ILE A 285 25.39 2.94 51.08
C ILE A 285 25.41 2.44 52.52
N GLY A 286 26.26 1.45 52.82
CA GLY A 286 26.45 0.94 54.17
C GLY A 286 26.91 2.00 55.17
N THR A 287 27.92 2.81 54.79
CA THR A 287 28.44 3.89 55.64
C THR A 287 27.38 4.98 55.89
N LEU A 288 26.63 5.37 54.87
CA LEU A 288 25.55 6.37 54.98
C LEU A 288 24.41 5.85 55.88
N ARG A 289 24.05 4.57 55.77
CA ARG A 289 23.08 3.94 56.68
C ARG A 289 23.56 3.90 58.14
N ALA A 290 24.81 3.61 58.37
CA ALA A 290 25.41 3.63 59.71
C ALA A 290 25.43 5.05 60.27
N SER A 291 25.47 6.08 59.44
CA SER A 291 25.39 7.50 59.79
C SER A 291 23.97 8.02 59.99
N GLY A 292 22.94 7.14 59.92
CA GLY A 292 21.55 7.49 60.22
C GLY A 292 20.66 7.85 59.03
N TYR A 293 21.14 7.71 57.77
CA TYR A 293 20.29 7.95 56.61
C TYR A 293 19.24 6.83 56.45
N THR A 294 18.01 7.21 56.16
CA THR A 294 16.90 6.29 55.89
C THR A 294 16.97 5.69 54.47
N ARG A 295 16.25 4.59 54.23
CA ARG A 295 16.17 3.99 52.87
C ARG A 295 15.64 4.94 51.82
N GLY A 296 14.63 5.76 52.16
CA GLY A 296 14.04 6.73 51.22
C GLY A 296 14.94 7.93 50.90
N GLU A 297 15.96 8.20 51.74
CA GLU A 297 16.94 9.26 51.44
C GLU A 297 18.10 8.76 50.58
N LEU A 298 18.26 7.45 50.48
CA LEU A 298 19.32 6.80 49.70
C LEU A 298 18.86 6.32 48.31
N LEU A 299 17.56 6.23 48.10
CA LEU A 299 16.90 5.98 46.80
C LEU A 299 16.59 7.29 46.06
#